data_ec4afde413f1fa95b45ac8f27ba4aada
#
_entry.id   ec4afde413f1fa95b45ac8f27ba4aada
#
_cell.length_a   1.000
_cell.length_b   1.000
_cell.length_c   1.000
_cell.angle_alpha   90.00
_cell.angle_beta   90.00
_cell.angle_gamma   90.00
#
_symmetry.space_group_name_H-M   'P 1'
#
loop_
_entity.id
_entity.type
_entity.pdbx_description
1 polymer ?
#
loop_
_entity_poly.entity_id
_entity_poly.type
_entity_poly.pdbx_seq_one_letter_code
_entity_poly.pdbx_strand_id
1 'polypeptide(L)'
;MVYLLYNTHKQAKYGTRQLINPTYCTSHKGNNMAKRLTRKLIDVAREVEAQLKAHYGVTQKELDAWRAAARASKFAFPNTAMVPIDELSIDYEVQRDVLHKHIINIMKKWDPRICSPVSACRLNGKKQTDTYDGQHRTIASAILGFVEVPCAVVETDDPNFASYAFEMLNDTGVKRLGPGDLHRNALVRYKNGSRDIKNVRARTMQDQFDACGIDLQDKGSRASDNLRGDNDYFMSHFKYAQKGIEVDESGTVLFNILSAIKETFPLQEEIDQGCFIGLYELHRISSTNPSEKLPTGWMKTLLESVKPTFKSSALIHAKAKVQWEHVNPGATWSAPSAMANFLRELHIRNSGKLNLPYHGDGAKMGVEAGNIAPGLFPEGSE
;
A
#
# COMPACT_ATOMS: atom_id res chain seq x y z
N MET A 1 -30.59 16.26 -33.64
CA MET A 1 -31.40 15.14 -34.08
C MET A 1 -30.54 14.23 -34.90
N VAL A 2 -30.01 13.23 -34.31
CA VAL A 2 -29.90 11.82 -34.62
C VAL A 2 -29.14 11.15 -33.44
N TYR A 3 -29.92 10.70 -32.48
CA TYR A 3 -29.59 9.62 -31.56
C TYR A 3 -30.04 8.33 -32.24
N LEU A 4 -29.30 7.27 -32.14
CA LEU A 4 -29.75 5.91 -31.83
C LEU A 4 -28.84 4.83 -32.45
N LEU A 5 -28.58 3.85 -31.59
CA LEU A 5 -28.33 2.44 -31.84
C LEU A 5 -26.90 1.99 -32.12
N TYR A 6 -26.26 1.43 -31.06
CA TYR A 6 -25.69 0.07 -31.16
C TYR A 6 -25.57 -0.53 -29.74
N ASN A 7 -26.65 -1.18 -29.34
CA ASN A 7 -26.65 -2.22 -28.35
C ASN A 7 -26.93 -3.54 -29.06
N THR A 8 -26.01 -4.46 -29.15
CA THR A 8 -26.30 -5.90 -29.20
C THR A 8 -25.04 -6.74 -29.03
N HIS A 9 -25.06 -7.60 -28.02
CA HIS A 9 -24.49 -8.93 -27.91
C HIS A 9 -23.01 -9.19 -28.25
N LYS A 10 -22.26 -9.46 -27.15
CA LYS A 10 -21.45 -10.70 -27.10
C LYS A 10 -21.13 -11.07 -25.65
N GLN A 11 -21.97 -11.93 -25.08
CA GLN A 11 -21.51 -12.86 -24.04
C GLN A 11 -20.52 -13.81 -24.71
N ALA A 12 -19.26 -13.76 -24.31
CA ALA A 12 -18.24 -14.71 -24.72
C ALA A 12 -17.65 -15.35 -23.47
N LYS A 13 -18.06 -16.58 -23.24
CA LYS A 13 -17.36 -17.73 -22.65
C LYS A 13 -16.08 -17.41 -21.87
N TYR A 14 -16.19 -17.49 -20.57
CA TYR A 14 -15.03 -17.65 -19.68
C TYR A 14 -14.51 -19.08 -19.80
N GLY A 15 -13.48 -19.25 -20.62
CA GLY A 15 -12.65 -20.45 -20.63
C GLY A 15 -11.76 -20.43 -19.39
N THR A 16 -11.74 -21.54 -18.69
CA THR A 16 -10.82 -21.91 -17.61
C THR A 16 -9.37 -21.61 -18.04
N ARG A 17 -8.78 -20.56 -17.48
CA ARG A 17 -7.33 -20.31 -17.64
C ARG A 17 -6.59 -21.24 -16.67
N GLN A 18 -5.89 -22.18 -17.22
CA GLN A 18 -4.82 -22.91 -16.56
C GLN A 18 -3.82 -21.91 -15.97
N LEU A 19 -3.55 -22.06 -14.68
CA LEU A 19 -2.46 -21.39 -13.98
C LEU A 19 -1.13 -21.92 -14.57
N ILE A 20 -0.52 -21.12 -15.43
CA ILE A 20 0.86 -21.34 -15.84
C ILE A 20 1.72 -20.79 -14.71
N ASN A 21 2.36 -21.71 -13.97
CA ASN A 21 3.41 -21.38 -13.01
C ASN A 21 4.54 -20.63 -13.72
N PRO A 22 4.89 -19.41 -13.32
CA PRO A 22 6.12 -18.79 -13.80
C PRO A 22 7.29 -19.45 -13.08
N THR A 23 8.15 -20.07 -13.85
CA THR A 23 9.45 -20.61 -13.45
C THR A 23 10.27 -19.47 -12.83
N TYR A 24 10.56 -19.59 -11.54
CA TYR A 24 11.43 -18.65 -10.82
C TYR A 24 12.84 -18.67 -11.40
N CYS A 25 13.27 -17.56 -11.96
CA CYS A 25 14.68 -17.26 -12.12
C CYS A 25 15.26 -16.89 -10.75
N THR A 26 15.88 -17.87 -10.11
CA THR A 26 16.78 -17.66 -8.96
C THR A 26 18.07 -17.06 -9.46
N SER A 27 18.38 -15.86 -9.06
CA SER A 27 19.71 -15.37 -8.67
C SER A 27 19.78 -13.84 -8.77
N HIS A 28 19.84 -13.21 -7.64
CA HIS A 28 20.83 -12.19 -7.29
C HIS A 28 20.52 -11.64 -5.90
N LYS A 29 20.93 -12.42 -4.89
CA LYS A 29 21.12 -11.88 -3.54
C LYS A 29 22.32 -10.96 -3.56
N GLY A 30 22.12 -9.68 -3.44
CA GLY A 30 23.19 -8.71 -3.29
C GLY A 30 22.68 -7.28 -3.36
N ASN A 31 22.62 -6.60 -2.23
CA ASN A 31 22.65 -5.14 -2.04
C ASN A 31 21.90 -4.25 -3.05
N ASN A 32 20.59 -4.37 -3.19
CA ASN A 32 19.81 -3.56 -4.11
C ASN A 32 18.91 -2.47 -3.45
N MET A 33 18.96 -2.29 -2.13
CA MET A 33 18.20 -1.22 -1.48
C MET A 33 18.68 0.21 -1.82
N ALA A 34 19.92 0.37 -2.33
CA ALA A 34 20.47 1.69 -2.64
C ALA A 34 20.23 2.18 -4.08
N LYS A 35 19.64 1.36 -4.97
CA LYS A 35 19.54 1.67 -6.40
C LYS A 35 18.18 2.14 -6.92
N ARG A 36 17.18 2.31 -6.05
CA ARG A 36 15.82 2.76 -6.48
C ARG A 36 15.66 4.28 -6.57
N LEU A 37 16.72 5.07 -6.39
CA LEU A 37 16.59 6.45 -5.95
C LEU A 37 16.09 7.43 -7.00
N THR A 38 16.58 7.40 -8.20
CA THR A 38 16.12 8.31 -9.28
C THR A 38 16.44 7.68 -10.63
N ARG A 39 15.42 7.52 -11.46
CA ARG A 39 15.58 6.93 -12.79
C ARG A 39 15.29 7.96 -13.87
N LYS A 40 16.04 7.92 -14.97
CA LYS A 40 15.73 8.75 -16.12
C LYS A 40 14.35 8.40 -16.67
N LEU A 41 13.55 9.41 -16.96
CA LEU A 41 12.19 9.23 -17.47
C LEU A 41 12.16 8.33 -18.72
N ILE A 42 13.15 8.51 -19.61
CA ILE A 42 13.21 7.73 -20.86
C ILE A 42 13.37 6.22 -20.60
N ASP A 43 14.12 5.84 -19.57
CA ASP A 43 14.30 4.43 -19.21
C ASP A 43 13.01 3.86 -18.60
N VAL A 44 12.35 4.65 -17.75
CA VAL A 44 11.03 4.31 -17.21
C VAL A 44 10.00 4.16 -18.32
N ALA A 45 9.97 5.09 -19.28
CA ALA A 45 9.02 5.03 -20.40
C ALA A 45 9.24 3.77 -21.27
N ARG A 46 10.50 3.40 -21.54
CA ARG A 46 10.84 2.15 -22.28
C ARG A 46 10.36 0.91 -21.54
N GLU A 47 10.58 0.87 -20.23
CA GLU A 47 10.14 -0.26 -19.41
C GLU A 47 8.62 -0.36 -19.36
N VAL A 48 7.92 0.77 -19.11
CA VAL A 48 6.46 0.82 -19.15
C VAL A 48 5.93 0.41 -20.53
N GLU A 49 6.53 0.88 -21.61
CA GLU A 49 6.15 0.44 -22.96
C GLU A 49 6.28 -1.07 -23.13
N ALA A 50 7.36 -1.67 -22.65
CA ALA A 50 7.54 -3.13 -22.69
C ALA A 50 6.47 -3.85 -21.87
N GLN A 51 6.12 -3.35 -20.68
CA GLN A 51 5.05 -3.90 -19.85
C GLN A 51 3.66 -3.73 -20.48
N LEU A 52 3.38 -2.59 -21.12
CA LEU A 52 2.12 -2.39 -21.84
C LEU A 52 1.93 -3.45 -22.93
N LYS A 53 3.00 -3.82 -23.65
CA LYS A 53 2.97 -4.88 -24.64
C LYS A 53 2.80 -6.26 -24.00
N ALA A 54 3.58 -6.56 -22.98
CA ALA A 54 3.62 -7.89 -22.37
C ALA A 54 2.35 -8.25 -21.57
N HIS A 55 1.81 -7.30 -20.80
CA HIS A 55 0.75 -7.60 -19.81
C HIS A 55 -0.60 -6.97 -20.13
N TYR A 56 -0.64 -5.93 -20.97
CA TYR A 56 -1.89 -5.20 -21.26
C TYR A 56 -2.35 -5.35 -22.72
N GLY A 57 -1.66 -6.17 -23.51
CA GLY A 57 -2.03 -6.47 -24.90
C GLY A 57 -1.94 -5.29 -25.86
N VAL A 58 -1.19 -4.24 -25.49
CA VAL A 58 -0.95 -3.09 -26.37
C VAL A 58 0.00 -3.51 -27.49
N THR A 59 -0.47 -3.41 -28.72
CA THR A 59 0.33 -3.81 -29.89
C THR A 59 1.28 -2.68 -30.36
N GLN A 60 2.36 -3.04 -31.03
CA GLN A 60 3.26 -2.06 -31.65
C GLN A 60 2.50 -1.16 -32.62
N LYS A 61 1.56 -1.74 -33.39
CA LYS A 61 0.72 -0.99 -34.34
C LYS A 61 -0.13 0.08 -33.65
N GLU A 62 -0.70 -0.21 -32.48
CA GLU A 62 -1.45 0.79 -31.70
C GLU A 62 -0.55 1.90 -31.18
N LEU A 63 0.63 1.57 -30.64
CA LEU A 63 1.59 2.57 -30.17
C LEU A 63 2.04 3.49 -31.33
N ASP A 64 2.32 2.93 -32.49
CA ASP A 64 2.75 3.72 -33.65
C ASP A 64 1.61 4.59 -34.19
N ALA A 65 0.36 4.10 -34.16
CA ALA A 65 -0.82 4.88 -34.48
C ALA A 65 -1.02 6.06 -33.51
N TRP A 66 -0.87 5.84 -32.19
CA TRP A 66 -0.97 6.91 -31.20
C TRP A 66 0.17 7.93 -31.33
N ARG A 67 1.40 7.48 -31.60
CA ARG A 67 2.54 8.36 -31.88
C ARG A 67 2.30 9.23 -33.13
N ALA A 68 1.79 8.61 -34.19
CA ALA A 68 1.47 9.32 -35.44
C ALA A 68 0.37 10.37 -35.19
N ALA A 69 -0.71 9.99 -34.50
CA ALA A 69 -1.80 10.92 -34.17
C ALA A 69 -1.33 12.09 -33.28
N ALA A 70 -0.50 11.81 -32.27
CA ALA A 70 0.06 12.83 -31.40
C ALA A 70 0.96 13.82 -32.17
N ARG A 71 1.80 13.35 -33.09
CA ARG A 71 2.67 14.18 -33.95
C ARG A 71 1.90 14.99 -34.98
N ALA A 72 0.79 14.44 -35.49
CA ALA A 72 -0.06 15.11 -36.46
C ALA A 72 -0.92 16.22 -35.86
N SER A 73 -0.96 16.31 -34.52
CA SER A 73 -1.69 17.35 -33.80
C SER A 73 -1.10 18.73 -34.17
N LYS A 74 -1.97 19.61 -34.67
CA LYS A 74 -1.61 21.00 -35.00
C LYS A 74 -1.62 21.92 -33.75
N PHE A 75 -1.87 21.37 -32.58
CA PHE A 75 -2.02 22.15 -31.36
C PHE A 75 -0.68 22.28 -30.65
N ALA A 76 -0.35 23.52 -30.27
CA ALA A 76 0.82 23.80 -29.44
C ALA A 76 0.51 23.54 -27.96
N PHE A 77 1.53 23.23 -27.21
CA PHE A 77 1.46 23.20 -25.75
C PHE A 77 1.14 24.60 -25.20
N PRO A 78 0.51 24.70 -24.00
CA PRO A 78 0.36 25.97 -23.30
C PRO A 78 1.70 26.69 -23.13
N ASN A 79 1.66 28.00 -22.95
CA ASN A 79 2.87 28.83 -22.83
C ASN A 79 3.56 28.57 -21.48
N THR A 80 4.54 27.67 -21.49
CA THR A 80 5.38 27.28 -20.35
C THR A 80 6.77 26.87 -20.89
N ALA A 81 7.73 26.70 -20.01
CA ALA A 81 9.04 26.20 -20.43
C ALA A 81 8.93 24.76 -20.94
N MET A 82 9.50 24.54 -22.12
CA MET A 82 9.66 23.17 -22.66
C MET A 82 10.91 22.58 -22.03
N VAL A 83 10.76 21.37 -21.43
CA VAL A 83 11.87 20.67 -20.81
C VAL A 83 12.11 19.36 -21.55
N PRO A 84 13.36 19.09 -21.97
CA PRO A 84 13.72 17.84 -22.60
C PRO A 84 13.38 16.64 -21.71
N ILE A 85 12.79 15.59 -22.29
CA ILE A 85 12.36 14.40 -21.54
C ILE A 85 13.55 13.65 -20.92
N ASP A 86 14.72 13.75 -21.51
CA ASP A 86 15.95 13.15 -20.99
C ASP A 86 16.55 13.90 -19.79
N GLU A 87 16.11 15.14 -19.54
CA GLU A 87 16.42 15.90 -18.32
C GLU A 87 15.41 15.67 -17.19
N LEU A 88 14.25 15.07 -17.50
CA LEU A 88 13.23 14.76 -16.50
C LEU A 88 13.50 13.47 -15.78
N SER A 89 13.13 13.44 -14.51
CA SER A 89 13.20 12.26 -13.65
C SER A 89 11.92 12.07 -12.85
N ILE A 90 11.71 10.85 -12.42
CA ILE A 90 10.63 10.45 -11.52
C ILE A 90 11.28 9.83 -10.30
N ASP A 91 11.02 10.43 -9.14
CA ASP A 91 11.45 9.86 -7.87
C ASP A 91 10.36 8.92 -7.35
N TYR A 92 10.61 7.62 -7.39
CA TYR A 92 9.68 6.60 -6.92
C TYR A 92 9.57 6.53 -5.39
N GLU A 93 10.46 7.17 -4.65
CA GLU A 93 10.31 7.31 -3.21
C GLU A 93 9.24 8.38 -2.88
N VAL A 94 9.01 9.33 -3.78
CA VAL A 94 8.04 10.43 -3.63
C VAL A 94 6.75 10.15 -4.37
N GLN A 95 6.85 9.74 -5.64
CA GLN A 95 5.72 9.56 -6.54
C GLN A 95 4.95 8.26 -6.27
N ARG A 96 3.68 8.25 -6.66
CA ARG A 96 2.84 7.04 -6.65
C ARG A 96 3.32 6.03 -7.68
N ASP A 97 2.82 4.82 -7.53
CA ASP A 97 3.00 3.77 -8.53
C ASP A 97 2.42 4.16 -9.89
N VAL A 98 3.11 3.73 -10.93
CA VAL A 98 2.69 3.96 -12.30
C VAL A 98 1.43 3.14 -12.62
N LEU A 99 0.34 3.82 -12.92
CA LEU A 99 -0.92 3.19 -13.30
C LEU A 99 -0.98 3.01 -14.83
N HIS A 100 -0.60 1.84 -15.33
CA HIS A 100 -0.55 1.52 -16.76
C HIS A 100 -1.86 1.79 -17.51
N LYS A 101 -3.02 1.40 -16.90
CA LYS A 101 -4.34 1.69 -17.49
C LYS A 101 -4.58 3.19 -17.66
N HIS A 102 -4.05 4.00 -16.76
CA HIS A 102 -4.18 5.45 -16.86
C HIS A 102 -3.32 6.01 -17.99
N ILE A 103 -2.10 5.52 -18.16
CA ILE A 103 -1.22 5.87 -19.30
C ILE A 103 -1.87 5.52 -20.62
N ILE A 104 -2.41 4.30 -20.75
CA ILE A 104 -3.13 3.87 -21.96
C ILE A 104 -4.28 4.84 -22.29
N ASN A 105 -5.08 5.22 -21.30
CA ASN A 105 -6.19 6.14 -21.48
C ASN A 105 -5.74 7.53 -21.92
N ILE A 106 -4.63 8.04 -21.35
CA ILE A 106 -4.02 9.31 -21.78
C ILE A 106 -3.59 9.22 -23.23
N MET A 107 -2.84 8.17 -23.60
CA MET A 107 -2.34 8.01 -24.98
C MET A 107 -3.47 7.89 -26.00
N LYS A 108 -4.53 7.12 -25.70
CA LYS A 108 -5.71 6.96 -26.58
C LYS A 108 -6.45 8.26 -26.84
N LYS A 109 -6.43 9.18 -25.89
CA LYS A 109 -7.14 10.47 -25.96
C LYS A 109 -6.18 11.65 -25.98
N TRP A 110 -4.95 11.44 -26.45
CA TRP A 110 -3.93 12.47 -26.46
C TRP A 110 -4.35 13.68 -27.24
N ASP A 111 -4.35 14.83 -26.59
CA ASP A 111 -4.53 16.13 -27.22
C ASP A 111 -3.60 17.14 -26.49
N PRO A 112 -2.56 17.67 -27.19
CA PRO A 112 -1.63 18.61 -26.58
C PRO A 112 -2.28 19.88 -26.04
N ARG A 113 -3.45 20.28 -26.56
CA ARG A 113 -4.17 21.48 -26.09
C ARG A 113 -4.68 21.34 -24.66
N ILE A 114 -4.96 20.12 -24.22
CA ILE A 114 -5.45 19.81 -22.89
C ILE A 114 -4.36 19.24 -21.99
N CYS A 115 -3.13 19.13 -22.50
CA CYS A 115 -1.98 18.72 -21.71
C CYS A 115 -1.55 19.90 -20.83
N SER A 116 -2.03 19.91 -19.59
CA SER A 116 -1.56 20.87 -18.61
C SER A 116 -0.07 20.69 -18.34
N PRO A 117 0.68 21.77 -18.04
CA PRO A 117 2.09 21.66 -17.70
C PRO A 117 2.35 20.66 -16.60
N VAL A 118 3.46 19.94 -16.70
CA VAL A 118 3.97 19.07 -15.66
C VAL A 118 4.60 19.93 -14.58
N SER A 119 4.30 19.66 -13.33
CA SER A 119 4.95 20.35 -12.23
C SER A 119 6.25 19.65 -11.88
N ALA A 120 7.35 20.39 -11.92
CA ALA A 120 8.67 19.84 -11.70
C ALA A 120 9.56 20.81 -10.90
N CYS A 121 10.59 20.30 -10.25
CA CYS A 121 11.60 21.11 -9.59
C CYS A 121 13.00 20.74 -10.04
N ARG A 122 13.90 21.72 -9.98
CA ARG A 122 15.30 21.56 -10.26
C ARG A 122 16.10 22.06 -9.08
N LEU A 123 16.95 21.21 -8.54
CA LEU A 123 17.90 21.63 -7.52
C LEU A 123 18.98 22.48 -8.17
N ASN A 124 19.30 23.62 -7.53
CA ASN A 124 20.30 24.54 -8.04
C ASN A 124 21.61 23.85 -8.40
N GLY A 125 22.16 24.15 -9.57
CA GLY A 125 23.37 23.53 -10.10
C GLY A 125 23.21 22.15 -10.71
N LYS A 126 21.99 21.54 -10.71
CA LYS A 126 21.70 20.28 -11.38
C LYS A 126 21.00 20.51 -12.71
N LYS A 127 21.28 19.67 -13.71
CA LYS A 127 20.52 19.63 -14.96
C LYS A 127 19.23 18.84 -14.83
N GLN A 128 19.25 17.81 -13.98
CA GLN A 128 18.12 16.93 -13.76
C GLN A 128 16.97 17.68 -13.09
N THR A 129 15.79 17.48 -13.62
CA THR A 129 14.55 18.11 -13.17
C THR A 129 13.60 17.02 -12.68
N ASP A 130 13.24 17.08 -11.40
CA ASP A 130 12.42 16.05 -10.75
C ASP A 130 10.94 16.42 -10.89
N THR A 131 10.18 15.55 -11.50
CA THR A 131 8.74 15.69 -11.67
C THR A 131 8.03 15.36 -10.35
N TYR A 132 7.20 16.25 -9.83
CA TYR A 132 6.39 15.99 -8.62
C TYR A 132 4.88 15.98 -8.89
N ASP A 133 4.41 16.43 -10.06
CA ASP A 133 3.05 16.14 -10.54
C ASP A 133 3.04 15.95 -12.05
N GLY A 134 2.17 15.06 -12.53
CA GLY A 134 2.01 14.76 -13.95
C GLY A 134 2.85 13.59 -14.47
N GLN A 135 3.39 12.72 -13.60
CA GLN A 135 4.21 11.58 -14.02
C GLN A 135 3.58 10.73 -15.14
N HIS A 136 2.27 10.43 -15.07
CA HIS A 136 1.59 9.62 -16.09
C HIS A 136 1.53 10.34 -17.45
N ARG A 137 1.35 11.68 -17.44
CA ARG A 137 1.38 12.50 -18.66
C ARG A 137 2.77 12.53 -19.26
N THR A 138 3.79 12.68 -18.43
CA THR A 138 5.18 12.71 -18.85
C THR A 138 5.60 11.37 -19.44
N ILE A 139 5.25 10.26 -18.81
CA ILE A 139 5.51 8.91 -19.34
C ILE A 139 4.76 8.72 -20.66
N ALA A 140 3.48 9.09 -20.73
CA ALA A 140 2.71 8.99 -21.98
C ALA A 140 3.33 9.80 -23.10
N SER A 141 3.78 11.03 -22.82
CA SER A 141 4.49 11.88 -23.79
C SER A 141 5.75 11.20 -24.33
N ALA A 142 6.56 10.63 -23.45
CA ALA A 142 7.78 9.93 -23.81
C ALA A 142 7.48 8.71 -24.71
N ILE A 143 6.47 7.90 -24.36
CA ILE A 143 6.04 6.74 -25.16
C ILE A 143 5.50 7.19 -26.53
N LEU A 144 4.79 8.30 -26.60
CA LEU A 144 4.29 8.89 -27.84
C LEU A 144 5.40 9.50 -28.72
N GLY A 145 6.63 9.58 -28.22
CA GLY A 145 7.80 10.03 -28.95
C GLY A 145 8.01 11.54 -28.94
N PHE A 146 7.40 12.28 -28.00
CA PHE A 146 7.77 13.66 -27.77
C PHE A 146 9.19 13.72 -27.19
N VAL A 147 9.95 14.71 -27.57
CA VAL A 147 11.33 14.91 -27.09
C VAL A 147 11.39 15.91 -25.92
N GLU A 148 10.34 16.68 -25.74
CA GLU A 148 10.19 17.65 -24.66
C GLU A 148 8.72 17.77 -24.25
N VAL A 149 8.46 18.26 -23.05
CA VAL A 149 7.10 18.49 -22.52
C VAL A 149 7.03 19.84 -21.82
N PRO A 150 5.84 20.48 -21.78
CA PRO A 150 5.66 21.70 -21.04
C PRO A 150 5.76 21.43 -19.55
N CYS A 151 6.64 22.16 -18.88
CA CYS A 151 6.84 22.05 -17.44
C CYS A 151 6.78 23.43 -16.77
N ALA A 152 6.14 23.49 -15.61
CA ALA A 152 6.30 24.56 -14.65
C ALA A 152 7.43 24.15 -13.69
N VAL A 153 8.63 24.66 -13.94
CA VAL A 153 9.84 24.27 -13.19
C VAL A 153 10.09 25.26 -12.06
N VAL A 154 10.26 24.74 -10.85
CA VAL A 154 10.69 25.51 -9.67
C VAL A 154 12.17 25.22 -9.43
N GLU A 155 13.00 26.24 -9.48
CA GLU A 155 14.40 26.17 -9.02
C GLU A 155 14.43 26.27 -7.50
N THR A 156 15.15 25.36 -6.82
CA THR A 156 15.18 25.32 -5.36
C THR A 156 16.49 24.73 -4.84
N ASP A 157 16.87 25.15 -3.63
CA ASP A 157 17.97 24.53 -2.86
C ASP A 157 17.44 23.48 -1.87
N ASP A 158 16.12 23.39 -1.67
CA ASP A 158 15.51 22.45 -0.74
C ASP A 158 15.36 21.06 -1.38
N PRO A 159 16.11 20.05 -0.92
CA PRO A 159 16.02 18.68 -1.43
C PRO A 159 14.67 18.00 -1.10
N ASN A 160 13.88 18.59 -0.19
CA ASN A 160 12.57 18.05 0.18
C ASN A 160 11.43 18.69 -0.61
N PHE A 161 11.72 19.69 -1.46
CA PHE A 161 10.69 20.47 -2.15
C PHE A 161 9.74 19.58 -2.97
N ALA A 162 10.26 18.61 -3.74
CA ALA A 162 9.43 17.71 -4.55
C ALA A 162 8.44 16.91 -3.68
N SER A 163 8.92 16.39 -2.56
CA SER A 163 8.08 15.62 -1.62
C SER A 163 7.00 16.51 -0.98
N TYR A 164 7.37 17.71 -0.56
CA TYR A 164 6.43 18.66 0.02
C TYR A 164 5.39 19.13 -1.00
N ALA A 165 5.83 19.52 -2.19
CA ALA A 165 4.94 19.99 -3.25
C ALA A 165 3.97 18.90 -3.72
N PHE A 166 4.43 17.64 -3.81
CA PHE A 166 3.58 16.50 -4.14
C PHE A 166 2.47 16.30 -3.10
N GLU A 167 2.78 16.39 -1.80
CA GLU A 167 1.76 16.31 -0.75
C GLU A 167 0.76 17.46 -0.87
N MET A 168 1.23 18.70 -0.99
CA MET A 168 0.37 19.89 -1.05
C MET A 168 -0.59 19.86 -2.25
N LEU A 169 -0.10 19.49 -3.44
CA LEU A 169 -0.94 19.39 -4.63
C LEU A 169 -2.00 18.31 -4.53
N ASN A 170 -1.69 17.21 -3.82
CA ASN A 170 -2.63 16.10 -3.65
C ASN A 170 -3.58 16.27 -2.46
N ASP A 171 -3.28 17.14 -1.50
CA ASP A 171 -4.16 17.45 -0.37
C ASP A 171 -5.27 18.46 -0.76
N THR A 172 -4.98 19.35 -1.70
CA THR A 172 -5.86 20.48 -2.04
C THR A 172 -6.99 20.19 -3.04
N GLY A 173 -7.34 18.93 -3.31
CA GLY A 173 -8.62 18.66 -3.95
C GLY A 173 -8.65 17.71 -5.15
N VAL A 174 -7.57 17.05 -5.54
CA VAL A 174 -7.62 16.11 -6.66
C VAL A 174 -7.82 14.68 -6.17
N LYS A 175 -6.90 14.05 -5.54
CA LYS A 175 -7.03 12.74 -4.90
C LYS A 175 -6.11 12.71 -3.70
N ARG A 176 -6.69 12.60 -2.51
CA ARG A 176 -5.90 12.52 -1.28
C ARG A 176 -4.82 11.45 -1.39
N LEU A 177 -3.63 11.78 -0.91
CA LEU A 177 -2.54 10.83 -0.77
C LEU A 177 -2.97 9.67 0.14
N GLY A 178 -2.62 8.46 -0.26
CA GLY A 178 -2.79 7.30 0.58
C GLY A 178 -1.82 7.35 1.77
N PRO A 179 -2.10 6.59 2.85
CA PRO A 179 -1.18 6.50 3.98
C PRO A 179 0.22 6.02 3.59
N GLY A 180 0.33 5.16 2.57
CA GLY A 180 1.61 4.70 2.05
C GLY A 180 2.40 5.81 1.33
N ASP A 181 1.72 6.66 0.55
CA ASP A 181 2.36 7.83 -0.07
C ASP A 181 2.93 8.77 1.00
N LEU A 182 2.13 9.06 2.04
CA LEU A 182 2.55 9.90 3.16
C LEU A 182 3.74 9.30 3.91
N HIS A 183 3.74 7.99 4.10
CA HIS A 183 4.84 7.27 4.73
C HIS A 183 6.13 7.39 3.91
N ARG A 184 6.08 7.09 2.60
CA ARG A 184 7.24 7.21 1.71
C ARG A 184 7.84 8.62 1.73
N ASN A 185 6.99 9.65 1.60
CA ASN A 185 7.43 11.04 1.66
C ASN A 185 8.08 11.41 3.01
N ALA A 186 7.56 10.88 4.11
CA ALA A 186 8.16 11.08 5.43
C ALA A 186 9.55 10.42 5.54
N LEU A 187 9.72 9.23 4.96
CA LEU A 187 11.04 8.55 4.89
C LEU A 187 12.05 9.35 4.06
N VAL A 188 11.63 9.89 2.90
CA VAL A 188 12.49 10.74 2.06
C VAL A 188 12.95 11.96 2.84
N ARG A 189 12.03 12.66 3.51
CA ARG A 189 12.39 13.83 4.33
C ARG A 189 13.30 13.48 5.50
N TYR A 190 13.07 12.34 6.16
CA TYR A 190 13.98 11.84 7.21
C TYR A 190 15.39 11.61 6.66
N LYS A 191 15.50 10.94 5.51
CA LYS A 191 16.76 10.66 4.81
C LYS A 191 17.50 11.94 4.45
N ASN A 192 16.77 12.98 4.05
CA ASN A 192 17.29 14.30 3.72
C ASN A 192 17.54 15.19 4.96
N GLY A 193 17.55 14.61 6.16
CA GLY A 193 17.96 15.29 7.39
C GLY A 193 16.81 15.89 8.22
N SER A 194 15.56 15.84 7.76
CA SER A 194 14.43 16.31 8.58
C SER A 194 14.24 15.42 9.82
N ARG A 195 14.09 16.06 10.97
CA ARG A 195 13.87 15.39 12.27
C ARG A 195 12.50 15.72 12.87
N ASP A 196 11.56 16.14 12.04
CA ASP A 196 10.17 16.28 12.46
C ASP A 196 9.65 14.95 13.02
N ILE A 197 8.85 15.03 14.06
CA ILE A 197 8.34 13.84 14.77
C ILE A 197 7.64 12.85 13.84
N LYS A 198 6.92 13.32 12.82
CA LYS A 198 6.26 12.47 11.80
C LYS A 198 7.27 11.67 10.99
N ASN A 199 8.38 12.29 10.61
CA ASN A 199 9.42 11.66 9.80
C ASN A 199 10.24 10.67 10.63
N VAL A 200 10.51 11.01 11.91
CA VAL A 200 11.16 10.09 12.86
C VAL A 200 10.29 8.85 13.10
N ARG A 201 8.99 9.04 13.37
CA ARG A 201 8.04 7.92 13.55
C ARG A 201 7.91 7.04 12.32
N ALA A 202 7.88 7.65 11.12
CA ALA A 202 7.88 6.89 9.87
C ALA A 202 9.15 6.03 9.73
N ARG A 203 10.32 6.56 10.10
CA ARG A 203 11.57 5.81 10.09
C ARG A 203 11.56 4.68 11.11
N THR A 204 11.18 4.95 12.37
CA THR A 204 11.06 3.91 13.40
C THR A 204 10.10 2.80 12.95
N MET A 205 8.96 3.18 12.38
CA MET A 205 7.99 2.21 11.84
C MET A 205 8.64 1.32 10.77
N GLN A 206 9.33 1.91 9.79
CA GLN A 206 10.01 1.16 8.74
C GLN A 206 11.06 0.22 9.30
N ASP A 207 11.87 0.67 10.27
CA ASP A 207 12.89 -0.17 10.91
C ASP A 207 12.31 -1.43 11.56
N GLN A 208 11.11 -1.33 12.17
CA GLN A 208 10.44 -2.50 12.76
C GLN A 208 9.92 -3.47 11.70
N PHE A 209 9.38 -2.96 10.60
CA PHE A 209 8.97 -3.78 9.46
C PHE A 209 10.16 -4.49 8.82
N ASP A 210 11.26 -3.78 8.59
CA ASP A 210 12.50 -4.32 8.04
C ASP A 210 13.08 -5.42 8.97
N ALA A 211 13.11 -5.17 10.28
CA ALA A 211 13.59 -6.13 11.28
C ALA A 211 12.74 -7.41 11.34
N CYS A 212 11.44 -7.31 11.09
CA CYS A 212 10.54 -8.47 11.00
C CYS A 212 10.58 -9.16 9.63
N GLY A 213 11.22 -8.56 8.61
CA GLY A 213 11.17 -9.04 7.23
C GLY A 213 9.74 -9.02 6.68
N ILE A 214 9.05 -7.91 6.87
CA ILE A 214 7.67 -7.68 6.44
C ILE A 214 7.64 -6.41 5.62
N ASP A 215 7.06 -6.43 4.43
CA ASP A 215 6.92 -5.25 3.60
C ASP A 215 5.71 -4.42 4.01
N LEU A 216 5.91 -3.12 4.17
CA LEU A 216 4.83 -2.17 4.37
C LEU A 216 4.44 -1.58 3.01
N GLN A 217 3.29 -1.99 2.46
CA GLN A 217 2.87 -1.68 1.10
C GLN A 217 1.42 -1.22 1.04
N ASP A 218 1.09 -0.35 0.07
CA ASP A 218 -0.31 -0.01 -0.20
C ASP A 218 -1.08 -1.19 -0.80
N LYS A 219 -2.34 -1.32 -0.40
CA LYS A 219 -3.25 -2.33 -0.95
C LYS A 219 -3.44 -2.07 -2.45
N GLY A 220 -2.92 -2.94 -3.28
CA GLY A 220 -2.96 -2.80 -4.74
C GLY A 220 -1.60 -2.55 -5.39
N SER A 221 -0.56 -2.17 -4.65
CA SER A 221 0.81 -2.05 -5.20
C SER A 221 1.39 -3.40 -5.62
N ARG A 222 0.86 -4.51 -5.11
CA ARG A 222 1.19 -5.87 -5.56
C ARG A 222 0.77 -6.19 -7.00
N ALA A 223 -0.10 -5.37 -7.60
CA ALA A 223 -0.48 -5.57 -9.00
C ALA A 223 0.61 -5.15 -10.00
N SER A 224 1.64 -4.44 -9.55
CA SER A 224 2.80 -4.09 -10.37
C SER A 224 4.02 -4.85 -9.85
N ASP A 225 4.57 -5.74 -10.67
CA ASP A 225 5.76 -6.55 -10.35
C ASP A 225 6.99 -5.72 -9.96
N ASN A 226 6.98 -4.42 -10.23
CA ASN A 226 8.10 -3.50 -10.00
C ASN A 226 8.17 -2.96 -8.56
N LEU A 227 7.15 -3.18 -7.73
CA LEU A 227 7.04 -2.65 -6.38
C LEU A 227 6.78 -3.73 -5.35
N ARG A 228 6.89 -4.98 -5.79
CA ARG A 228 6.93 -6.11 -4.87
C ARG A 228 8.16 -5.95 -4.00
N GLY A 229 7.97 -5.77 -2.69
CA GLY A 229 9.06 -5.86 -1.74
C GLY A 229 9.70 -7.25 -1.82
N ASP A 230 10.91 -7.38 -1.28
CA ASP A 230 11.68 -8.61 -1.34
C ASP A 230 11.14 -9.70 -0.38
N ASN A 231 10.11 -9.38 0.41
CA ASN A 231 9.55 -10.28 1.42
C ASN A 231 8.23 -10.91 0.95
N ASP A 232 8.03 -12.16 1.32
CA ASP A 232 6.77 -12.88 1.10
C ASP A 232 5.64 -12.39 2.00
N TYR A 233 5.99 -11.72 3.10
CA TYR A 233 5.07 -11.12 4.06
C TYR A 233 4.91 -9.64 3.85
N PHE A 234 3.66 -9.15 3.92
CA PHE A 234 3.39 -7.71 3.83
C PHE A 234 2.23 -7.27 4.73
N MET A 235 2.15 -5.97 4.99
CA MET A 235 1.03 -5.31 5.65
C MET A 235 0.60 -4.08 4.86
N SER A 236 -0.70 -3.92 4.63
CA SER A 236 -1.27 -2.77 3.91
C SER A 236 -1.96 -1.74 4.84
N HIS A 237 -1.91 -1.93 6.14
CA HIS A 237 -2.68 -1.16 7.10
C HIS A 237 -1.85 -0.12 7.87
N PHE A 238 -1.26 0.84 7.15
CA PHE A 238 -0.41 1.91 7.68
C PHE A 238 -0.97 2.61 8.92
N LYS A 239 -2.26 2.92 8.93
CA LYS A 239 -2.91 3.62 10.04
C LYS A 239 -2.76 2.91 11.38
N TYR A 240 -2.78 1.58 11.38
CA TYR A 240 -2.64 0.80 12.61
C TYR A 240 -1.18 0.66 13.02
N ALA A 241 -0.27 0.52 12.06
CA ALA A 241 1.16 0.56 12.33
C ALA A 241 1.58 1.91 12.92
N GLN A 242 1.06 3.02 12.39
CA GLN A 242 1.28 4.36 12.93
C GLN A 242 0.78 4.50 14.38
N LYS A 243 -0.40 3.98 14.70
CA LYS A 243 -0.90 3.97 16.08
C LYS A 243 0.02 3.22 17.04
N GLY A 244 0.62 2.11 16.60
CA GLY A 244 1.61 1.37 17.39
C GLY A 244 2.82 2.23 17.76
N ILE A 245 3.32 3.03 16.81
CA ILE A 245 4.43 3.95 17.04
C ILE A 245 4.01 5.19 17.87
N GLU A 246 2.78 5.66 17.76
CA GLU A 246 2.29 6.78 18.55
C GLU A 246 2.20 6.45 20.06
N VAL A 247 1.94 5.18 20.40
CA VAL A 247 1.88 4.70 21.79
C VAL A 247 3.26 4.36 22.33
N ASP A 248 4.12 3.81 21.48
CA ASP A 248 5.49 3.45 21.83
C ASP A 248 6.45 3.91 20.73
N GLU A 249 7.06 5.08 20.95
CA GLU A 249 8.00 5.70 20.01
C GLU A 249 9.26 4.86 19.76
N SER A 250 9.57 3.89 20.62
CA SER A 250 10.65 2.92 20.39
C SER A 250 10.31 1.90 19.30
N GLY A 251 9.03 1.71 19.02
CA GLY A 251 8.52 0.71 18.09
C GLY A 251 8.52 -0.72 18.62
N THR A 252 8.87 -0.95 19.90
CA THR A 252 8.94 -2.30 20.48
C THR A 252 7.59 -3.01 20.44
N VAL A 253 6.50 -2.28 20.72
CA VAL A 253 5.14 -2.83 20.65
C VAL A 253 4.80 -3.27 19.24
N LEU A 254 5.10 -2.44 18.25
CA LEU A 254 4.89 -2.76 16.84
C LEU A 254 5.68 -4.00 16.44
N PHE A 255 6.97 -4.05 16.77
CA PHE A 255 7.83 -5.22 16.52
C PHE A 255 7.25 -6.50 17.11
N ASN A 256 6.85 -6.47 18.40
CA ASN A 256 6.31 -7.64 19.09
C ASN A 256 5.02 -8.17 18.45
N ILE A 257 4.12 -7.26 18.02
CA ILE A 257 2.89 -7.65 17.32
C ILE A 257 3.22 -8.32 15.97
N LEU A 258 4.06 -7.67 15.16
CA LEU A 258 4.45 -8.18 13.84
C LEU A 258 5.14 -9.54 13.93
N SER A 259 6.11 -9.67 14.84
CA SER A 259 6.83 -10.92 15.06
C SER A 259 5.91 -12.04 15.55
N ALA A 260 5.02 -11.76 16.53
CA ALA A 260 4.10 -12.74 17.05
C ALA A 260 3.15 -13.28 15.96
N ILE A 261 2.62 -12.42 15.10
CA ILE A 261 1.75 -12.82 14.00
C ILE A 261 2.54 -13.66 12.97
N LYS A 262 3.69 -13.19 12.52
CA LYS A 262 4.51 -13.88 11.53
C LYS A 262 4.99 -15.24 12.00
N GLU A 263 5.46 -15.34 13.24
CA GLU A 263 5.92 -16.60 13.82
C GLU A 263 4.78 -17.61 14.03
N THR A 264 3.60 -17.12 14.37
CA THR A 264 2.44 -18.00 14.59
C THR A 264 1.83 -18.49 13.27
N PHE A 265 1.76 -17.63 12.26
CA PHE A 265 1.13 -17.92 10.96
C PHE A 265 2.13 -17.80 9.80
N PRO A 266 3.17 -18.65 9.74
CA PRO A 266 4.29 -18.45 8.80
C PRO A 266 3.93 -18.62 7.32
N LEU A 267 2.78 -19.18 6.99
CA LEU A 267 2.32 -19.37 5.61
C LEU A 267 1.38 -18.27 5.12
N GLN A 268 1.21 -17.22 5.91
CA GLN A 268 0.34 -16.11 5.58
C GLN A 268 1.11 -15.04 4.82
N GLU A 269 0.56 -14.56 3.72
CA GLU A 269 1.19 -13.49 2.93
C GLU A 269 0.87 -12.09 3.44
N GLU A 270 -0.39 -11.81 3.83
CA GLU A 270 -0.81 -10.51 4.34
C GLU A 270 -1.11 -10.57 5.85
N ILE A 271 -0.54 -9.64 6.62
CA ILE A 271 -0.90 -9.46 8.02
C ILE A 271 -2.30 -8.88 8.10
N ASP A 272 -3.21 -9.64 8.68
CA ASP A 272 -4.59 -9.22 8.84
C ASP A 272 -4.75 -8.09 9.85
N GLN A 273 -5.49 -7.08 9.43
CA GLN A 273 -5.79 -5.90 10.23
C GLN A 273 -6.45 -6.24 11.58
N GLY A 274 -7.39 -7.18 11.58
CA GLY A 274 -8.16 -7.48 12.78
C GLY A 274 -7.30 -8.10 13.87
N CYS A 275 -6.46 -9.07 13.51
CA CYS A 275 -5.52 -9.69 14.44
C CYS A 275 -4.55 -8.65 15.02
N PHE A 276 -4.00 -7.78 14.17
CA PHE A 276 -3.11 -6.70 14.60
C PHE A 276 -3.81 -5.76 15.61
N ILE A 277 -5.03 -5.31 15.28
CA ILE A 277 -5.81 -4.40 16.14
C ILE A 277 -6.11 -5.06 17.48
N GLY A 278 -6.52 -6.32 17.50
CA GLY A 278 -6.84 -7.04 18.73
C GLY A 278 -5.65 -7.11 19.69
N LEU A 279 -4.48 -7.47 19.18
CA LEU A 279 -3.24 -7.50 19.98
C LEU A 279 -2.82 -6.12 20.47
N TYR A 280 -2.92 -5.11 19.60
CA TYR A 280 -2.62 -3.73 19.97
C TYR A 280 -3.53 -3.22 21.09
N GLU A 281 -4.84 -3.46 21.02
CA GLU A 281 -5.78 -3.02 22.03
C GLU A 281 -5.58 -3.74 23.37
N LEU A 282 -5.33 -5.05 23.36
CA LEU A 282 -4.98 -5.79 24.58
C LEU A 282 -3.72 -5.23 25.24
N HIS A 283 -2.69 -4.92 24.43
CA HIS A 283 -1.48 -4.26 24.96
C HIS A 283 -1.78 -2.90 25.56
N ARG A 284 -2.56 -2.06 24.86
CA ARG A 284 -2.93 -0.72 25.32
C ARG A 284 -3.65 -0.76 26.67
N ILE A 285 -4.62 -1.66 26.83
CA ILE A 285 -5.39 -1.80 28.07
C ILE A 285 -4.47 -2.27 29.21
N SER A 286 -3.68 -3.30 28.96
CA SER A 286 -2.73 -3.82 29.94
C SER A 286 -1.68 -2.78 30.36
N SER A 287 -1.27 -1.90 29.45
CA SER A 287 -0.30 -0.84 29.75
C SER A 287 -0.88 0.28 30.60
N THR A 288 -2.21 0.50 30.54
CA THR A 288 -2.90 1.53 31.34
C THR A 288 -3.28 1.04 32.72
N ASN A 289 -3.29 -0.28 32.96
CA ASN A 289 -3.63 -0.87 34.25
C ASN A 289 -2.45 -1.68 34.83
N PRO A 290 -1.68 -1.14 35.78
CA PRO A 290 -0.51 -1.82 36.34
C PRO A 290 -0.80 -3.21 36.97
N SER A 291 -2.04 -3.45 37.38
CA SER A 291 -2.46 -4.74 37.98
C SER A 291 -2.67 -5.83 36.92
N GLU A 292 -2.77 -5.46 35.63
CA GLU A 292 -3.01 -6.35 34.50
C GLU A 292 -1.77 -6.50 33.60
N LYS A 293 -0.58 -6.33 34.16
CA LYS A 293 0.66 -6.42 33.40
C LYS A 293 0.85 -7.79 32.82
N LEU A 294 0.92 -7.86 31.50
CA LEU A 294 1.09 -9.10 30.77
C LEU A 294 2.56 -9.57 30.74
N PRO A 295 2.82 -10.87 30.81
CA PRO A 295 4.18 -11.41 30.79
C PRO A 295 4.85 -11.19 29.42
N THR A 296 6.18 -11.18 29.38
CA THR A 296 6.93 -11.12 28.13
C THR A 296 6.51 -12.28 27.21
N GLY A 297 6.32 -11.99 25.91
CA GLY A 297 5.92 -13.00 24.92
C GLY A 297 4.44 -13.39 24.95
N TRP A 298 3.61 -12.72 25.75
CA TRP A 298 2.18 -13.03 25.87
C TRP A 298 1.43 -13.02 24.52
N MET A 299 1.80 -12.16 23.57
CA MET A 299 1.16 -12.08 22.25
C MET A 299 1.30 -13.40 21.48
N LYS A 300 2.49 -13.96 21.48
CA LYS A 300 2.75 -15.27 20.87
C LYS A 300 1.97 -16.38 21.57
N THR A 301 2.02 -16.42 22.90
CA THR A 301 1.26 -17.40 23.70
C THR A 301 -0.24 -17.33 23.41
N LEU A 302 -0.78 -16.11 23.31
CA LEU A 302 -2.17 -15.90 22.92
C LEU A 302 -2.47 -16.45 21.53
N LEU A 303 -1.69 -16.08 20.54
CA LEU A 303 -1.90 -16.53 19.15
C LEU A 303 -1.71 -18.05 18.99
N GLU A 304 -0.75 -18.64 19.67
CA GLU A 304 -0.56 -20.09 19.67
C GLU A 304 -1.77 -20.84 20.26
N SER A 305 -2.45 -20.25 21.26
CA SER A 305 -3.68 -20.84 21.80
C SER A 305 -4.87 -20.73 20.85
N VAL A 306 -4.88 -19.73 19.98
CA VAL A 306 -5.94 -19.48 18.99
C VAL A 306 -5.70 -20.23 17.67
N LYS A 307 -4.43 -20.49 17.33
CA LYS A 307 -4.00 -21.17 16.09
C LYS A 307 -4.70 -22.51 15.81
N PRO A 308 -4.95 -23.39 16.79
CA PRO A 308 -5.67 -24.64 16.52
C PRO A 308 -7.07 -24.41 15.94
N THR A 309 -7.71 -23.30 16.31
CA THR A 309 -9.05 -22.94 15.84
C THR A 309 -8.99 -22.27 14.45
N PHE A 310 -7.94 -21.52 14.16
CA PHE A 310 -7.82 -20.75 12.92
C PHE A 310 -6.45 -20.91 12.26
N LYS A 311 -6.46 -21.36 11.01
CA LYS A 311 -5.23 -21.59 10.23
C LYS A 311 -4.54 -20.32 9.77
N SER A 312 -5.22 -19.16 9.80
CA SER A 312 -4.67 -17.85 9.41
C SER A 312 -5.27 -16.72 10.22
N SER A 313 -4.53 -15.63 10.37
CA SER A 313 -5.00 -14.44 11.08
C SER A 313 -6.19 -13.75 10.38
N ALA A 314 -6.30 -13.85 9.05
CA ALA A 314 -7.42 -13.31 8.29
C ALA A 314 -8.75 -13.98 8.65
N LEU A 315 -8.73 -15.30 8.92
CA LEU A 315 -9.92 -16.03 9.38
C LEU A 315 -10.38 -15.55 10.75
N ILE A 316 -9.46 -15.18 11.64
CA ILE A 316 -9.80 -14.66 12.98
C ILE A 316 -10.70 -13.41 12.86
N HIS A 317 -10.33 -12.46 12.03
CA HIS A 317 -11.13 -11.24 11.84
C HIS A 317 -12.51 -11.52 11.25
N ALA A 318 -12.56 -12.34 10.18
CA ALA A 318 -13.82 -12.70 9.55
C ALA A 318 -14.77 -13.39 10.55
N LYS A 319 -14.25 -14.34 11.32
CA LYS A 319 -15.03 -15.09 12.32
C LYS A 319 -15.41 -14.22 13.53
N ALA A 320 -14.55 -13.31 13.97
CA ALA A 320 -14.89 -12.34 15.00
C ALA A 320 -16.10 -11.48 14.61
N LYS A 321 -16.18 -11.05 13.34
CA LYS A 321 -17.33 -10.29 12.86
C LYS A 321 -18.62 -11.11 12.87
N VAL A 322 -18.58 -12.35 12.41
CA VAL A 322 -19.71 -13.28 12.46
C VAL A 322 -20.20 -13.50 13.89
N GLN A 323 -19.27 -13.73 14.81
CA GLN A 323 -19.57 -13.91 16.23
C GLN A 323 -20.18 -12.66 16.86
N TRP A 324 -19.66 -11.48 16.51
CA TRP A 324 -20.22 -10.21 16.96
C TRP A 324 -21.68 -10.04 16.52
N GLU A 325 -21.96 -10.25 15.24
CA GLU A 325 -23.30 -10.13 14.67
C GLU A 325 -24.29 -11.13 15.31
N HIS A 326 -23.81 -12.32 15.68
CA HIS A 326 -24.60 -13.34 16.37
C HIS A 326 -24.98 -12.91 17.81
N VAL A 327 -24.03 -12.36 18.57
CA VAL A 327 -24.23 -12.00 19.97
C VAL A 327 -24.86 -10.62 20.15
N ASN A 328 -24.60 -9.71 19.22
CA ASN A 328 -25.03 -8.32 19.27
C ASN A 328 -25.82 -7.93 18.01
N PRO A 329 -26.99 -8.56 17.74
CA PRO A 329 -27.74 -8.30 16.52
C PRO A 329 -28.16 -6.83 16.43
N GLY A 330 -27.82 -6.19 15.31
CA GLY A 330 -28.12 -4.79 15.04
C GLY A 330 -27.17 -3.78 15.69
N ALA A 331 -26.20 -4.21 16.48
CA ALA A 331 -25.21 -3.30 17.05
C ALA A 331 -24.09 -2.95 16.03
N THR A 332 -23.60 -1.73 16.10
CA THR A 332 -22.49 -1.29 15.26
C THR A 332 -21.21 -2.05 15.63
N TRP A 333 -20.55 -2.63 14.61
CA TRP A 333 -19.26 -3.29 14.77
C TRP A 333 -18.16 -2.30 15.18
N SER A 334 -17.56 -2.53 16.36
CA SER A 334 -16.38 -1.81 16.83
C SER A 334 -15.16 -2.74 16.79
N ALA A 335 -14.44 -2.73 15.68
CA ALA A 335 -13.33 -3.66 15.44
C ALA A 335 -12.30 -3.72 16.57
N PRO A 336 -11.81 -2.60 17.15
CA PRO A 336 -10.80 -2.68 18.21
C PRO A 336 -11.27 -3.47 19.44
N SER A 337 -12.41 -3.08 20.00
CA SER A 337 -12.95 -3.72 21.21
C SER A 337 -13.37 -5.17 20.96
N ALA A 338 -14.07 -5.40 19.86
CA ALA A 338 -14.54 -6.73 19.50
C ALA A 338 -13.38 -7.70 19.25
N MET A 339 -12.34 -7.27 18.53
CA MET A 339 -11.17 -8.12 18.26
C MET A 339 -10.38 -8.43 19.54
N ALA A 340 -10.17 -7.44 20.41
CA ALA A 340 -9.50 -7.65 21.69
C ALA A 340 -10.24 -8.69 22.53
N ASN A 341 -11.55 -8.52 22.69
CA ASN A 341 -12.37 -9.43 23.49
C ASN A 341 -12.54 -10.81 22.84
N PHE A 342 -12.65 -10.88 21.51
CA PHE A 342 -12.69 -12.15 20.80
C PHE A 342 -11.42 -12.98 21.01
N LEU A 343 -10.25 -12.37 20.87
CA LEU A 343 -8.97 -13.05 21.14
C LEU A 343 -8.85 -13.49 22.60
N ARG A 344 -9.27 -12.63 23.53
CA ARG A 344 -9.30 -12.94 24.95
C ARG A 344 -10.19 -14.15 25.26
N GLU A 345 -11.45 -14.10 24.82
CA GLU A 345 -12.42 -15.16 25.12
C GLU A 345 -12.04 -16.50 24.46
N LEU A 346 -11.49 -16.46 23.24
CA LEU A 346 -10.92 -17.64 22.59
C LEU A 346 -9.75 -18.22 23.39
N HIS A 347 -8.85 -17.37 23.89
CA HIS A 347 -7.74 -17.83 24.70
C HIS A 347 -8.22 -18.51 25.98
N ILE A 348 -9.19 -17.91 26.69
CA ILE A 348 -9.77 -18.48 27.90
C ILE A 348 -10.38 -19.86 27.59
N ARG A 349 -11.15 -19.97 26.53
CA ARG A 349 -11.75 -21.24 26.10
C ARG A 349 -10.68 -22.30 25.78
N ASN A 350 -9.62 -21.92 25.09
CA ASN A 350 -8.65 -22.90 24.58
C ASN A 350 -7.55 -23.27 25.58
N SER A 351 -7.12 -22.35 26.43
CA SER A 351 -6.00 -22.58 27.35
C SER A 351 -6.11 -21.91 28.72
N GLY A 352 -6.69 -20.72 28.80
CA GLY A 352 -6.85 -19.94 30.04
C GLY A 352 -5.57 -19.55 30.77
N LYS A 353 -4.40 -19.69 30.15
CA LYS A 353 -3.08 -19.51 30.81
C LYS A 353 -2.70 -18.05 31.08
N LEU A 354 -3.27 -17.11 30.35
CA LEU A 354 -2.99 -15.69 30.48
C LEU A 354 -4.21 -15.00 31.10
N ASN A 355 -3.95 -14.14 32.10
CA ASN A 355 -4.97 -13.25 32.60
C ASN A 355 -5.00 -12.00 31.69
N LEU A 356 -5.84 -12.03 30.67
CA LEU A 356 -5.97 -10.96 29.69
C LEU A 356 -7.04 -9.95 30.13
N PRO A 357 -6.78 -8.65 29.98
CA PRO A 357 -7.74 -7.61 30.33
C PRO A 357 -8.98 -7.67 29.42
N TYR A 358 -10.11 -7.27 29.97
CA TYR A 358 -11.36 -7.12 29.21
C TYR A 358 -11.48 -5.68 28.68
N HIS A 359 -11.86 -5.51 27.44
CA HIS A 359 -12.03 -4.19 26.84
C HIS A 359 -13.42 -3.64 27.11
N GLY A 360 -13.55 -2.78 28.15
CA GLY A 360 -14.70 -1.90 28.36
C GLY A 360 -16.09 -2.54 28.38
N ASP A 361 -17.12 -1.73 28.50
CA ASP A 361 -18.47 -2.14 28.89
C ASP A 361 -19.35 -2.74 27.77
N GLY A 362 -18.82 -2.96 26.57
CA GLY A 362 -19.76 -3.13 25.48
C GLY A 362 -19.61 -4.32 24.56
N ALA A 363 -18.53 -5.04 24.60
CA ALA A 363 -18.26 -5.95 23.49
C ALA A 363 -18.04 -7.40 23.94
N LYS A 364 -18.96 -7.95 24.72
CA LYS A 364 -18.97 -9.39 25.01
C LYS A 364 -19.12 -10.16 23.68
N MET A 365 -18.21 -11.07 23.43
CA MET A 365 -18.24 -11.92 22.25
C MET A 365 -18.98 -13.24 22.47
N GLY A 366 -19.29 -13.58 23.72
CA GLY A 366 -20.06 -14.76 24.10
C GLY A 366 -19.34 -16.11 23.94
N VAL A 367 -18.10 -16.11 23.44
CA VAL A 367 -17.33 -17.33 23.17
C VAL A 367 -16.98 -18.06 24.48
N GLU A 368 -16.60 -17.30 25.52
CA GLU A 368 -16.31 -17.83 26.86
C GLU A 368 -17.54 -18.48 27.50
N ALA A 369 -18.71 -17.89 27.29
CA ALA A 369 -20.00 -18.37 27.83
C ALA A 369 -20.63 -19.51 26.97
N GLY A 370 -20.01 -19.91 25.88
CA GLY A 370 -20.54 -20.95 24.99
C GLY A 370 -21.62 -20.47 24.02
N ASN A 371 -21.91 -19.16 23.96
CA ASN A 371 -22.83 -18.58 22.96
C ASN A 371 -22.07 -18.37 21.64
N ILE A 372 -22.08 -19.39 20.79
CA ILE A 372 -21.21 -19.50 19.63
C ILE A 372 -22.04 -19.46 18.35
N ALA A 373 -21.63 -18.59 17.41
CA ALA A 373 -22.24 -18.52 16.10
C ALA A 373 -22.07 -19.84 15.32
N PRO A 374 -23.07 -20.29 14.57
CA PRO A 374 -22.95 -21.46 13.72
C PRO A 374 -21.75 -21.36 12.78
N GLY A 375 -20.95 -22.42 12.68
CA GLY A 375 -19.76 -22.46 11.83
C GLY A 375 -18.58 -21.60 12.31
N LEU A 376 -18.58 -21.12 13.54
CA LEU A 376 -17.44 -20.39 14.12
C LEU A 376 -16.21 -21.31 14.22
N PHE A 377 -16.41 -22.51 14.69
CA PHE A 377 -15.37 -23.54 14.79
C PHE A 377 -15.49 -24.57 13.68
N PRO A 378 -14.39 -25.23 13.27
CA PRO A 378 -14.45 -26.37 12.36
C PRO A 378 -15.37 -27.47 12.93
N GLU A 379 -16.11 -28.15 12.04
CA GLU A 379 -16.92 -29.29 12.44
C GLU A 379 -16.04 -30.36 13.12
N GLY A 380 -16.42 -30.82 14.31
CA GLY A 380 -15.67 -31.81 15.09
C GLY A 380 -14.69 -31.25 16.13
N SER A 381 -14.71 -29.96 16.39
CA SER A 381 -13.86 -29.30 17.43
C SER A 381 -14.63 -28.98 18.73
N GLU A 382 -15.83 -29.58 18.93
CA GLU A 382 -16.60 -29.43 20.18
C GLU A 382 -16.10 -30.34 21.29
#